data_c1dd073dc8825322065c8f38bb69011e
#
_entry.id   c1dd073dc8825322065c8f38bb69011e
#
_cell.length_a   1.000
_cell.length_b   1.000
_cell.length_c   1.000
_cell.angle_alpha   90.00
_cell.angle_beta   90.00
_cell.angle_gamma   90.00
#
_symmetry.space_group_name_H-M   'P 1'
#
loop_
_entity.id
_entity.type
_entity.pdbx_description
1 polymer ?
#
loop_
_entity_poly.entity_id
_entity_poly.type
_entity_poly.pdbx_seq_one_letter_code
_entity_poly.pdbx_strand_id
1 'polypeptide(L)'
;MAQESKSKVVIIGGGPAGCICAYFLQDRFDVSIIEKNSPLKTLLPTGGGRCNLAHAEFDFKELAKNYPRGEKFLYSVFSKFATSDTLDFFDKIGVETYIQENMRVFPQTDSAKDVREHFLQALK
;
A
#
# COMPACT_ATOMS: atom_id res chain seq x y z
N MET A 1 26.18 22.35 -14.33
CA MET A 1 25.43 22.60 -13.07
C MET A 1 25.55 21.37 -12.19
N ALA A 2 25.95 21.54 -10.94
CA ALA A 2 25.99 20.44 -10.00
C ALA A 2 24.53 19.96 -9.75
N GLN A 3 24.24 18.67 -9.98
CA GLN A 3 23.00 18.07 -9.54
C GLN A 3 23.01 18.11 -8.01
N GLU A 4 22.03 18.78 -7.40
CA GLU A 4 21.86 18.71 -5.96
C GLU A 4 21.65 17.25 -5.58
N SER A 5 22.48 16.74 -4.67
CA SER A 5 22.33 15.37 -4.17
C SER A 5 21.03 15.27 -3.37
N LYS A 6 20.19 14.31 -3.72
CA LYS A 6 18.96 14.03 -2.95
C LYS A 6 19.32 13.65 -1.52
N SER A 7 18.57 14.18 -0.58
CA SER A 7 18.67 13.74 0.82
C SER A 7 18.35 12.25 0.94
N LYS A 8 19.08 11.58 1.83
CA LYS A 8 18.92 10.13 2.06
C LYS A 8 17.81 9.86 3.06
N VAL A 9 17.00 8.87 2.75
CA VAL A 9 15.96 8.32 3.65
C VAL A 9 16.16 6.81 3.77
N VAL A 10 16.22 6.34 5.02
CA VAL A 10 16.31 4.90 5.30
C VAL A 10 15.01 4.45 5.96
N ILE A 11 14.38 3.43 5.39
CA ILE A 11 13.14 2.83 5.89
C ILE A 11 13.48 1.46 6.48
N ILE A 12 13.13 1.25 7.72
CA ILE A 12 13.31 -0.02 8.40
C ILE A 12 12.03 -0.86 8.27
N GLY A 13 12.14 -1.96 7.58
CA GLY A 13 11.04 -2.87 7.28
C GLY A 13 10.48 -2.71 5.88
N GLY A 14 10.51 -3.79 5.10
CA GLY A 14 10.02 -3.88 3.73
C GLY A 14 8.62 -4.50 3.62
N GLY A 15 7.77 -4.31 4.62
CA GLY A 15 6.35 -4.64 4.52
C GLY A 15 5.57 -3.60 3.71
N PRO A 16 4.23 -3.74 3.61
CA PRO A 16 3.40 -2.82 2.85
C PRO A 16 3.57 -1.36 3.25
N ALA A 17 3.62 -1.06 4.54
CA ALA A 17 3.80 0.30 5.04
C ALA A 17 5.15 0.91 4.63
N GLY A 18 6.24 0.17 4.77
CA GLY A 18 7.57 0.63 4.35
C GLY A 18 7.66 0.82 2.84
N CYS A 19 7.10 -0.09 2.07
CA CYS A 19 7.13 -0.02 0.62
C CYS A 19 6.26 1.12 0.06
N ILE A 20 5.08 1.39 0.62
CA ILE A 20 4.25 2.53 0.20
C ILE A 20 4.94 3.86 0.55
N CYS A 21 5.59 3.94 1.70
CA CYS A 21 6.39 5.10 2.09
C CYS A 21 7.53 5.33 1.08
N ALA A 22 8.27 4.29 0.72
CA ALA A 22 9.32 4.38 -0.29
C ALA A 22 8.79 4.85 -1.64
N TYR A 23 7.66 4.30 -2.08
CA TYR A 23 7.03 4.68 -3.34
C TYR A 23 6.74 6.18 -3.42
N PHE A 24 6.17 6.77 -2.38
CA PHE A 24 5.85 8.19 -2.36
C PHE A 24 7.07 9.12 -2.15
N LEU A 25 8.17 8.60 -1.64
CA LEU A 25 9.38 9.39 -1.40
C LEU A 25 10.41 9.31 -2.52
N GLN A 26 10.42 8.24 -3.30
CA GLN A 26 11.53 7.89 -4.22
C GLN A 26 11.84 8.94 -5.30
N ASP A 27 10.88 9.77 -5.68
CA ASP A 27 11.11 10.80 -6.69
C ASP A 27 11.89 12.01 -6.14
N ARG A 28 11.77 12.27 -4.83
CA ARG A 28 12.37 13.44 -4.16
C ARG A 28 13.61 13.10 -3.32
N PHE A 29 13.72 11.86 -2.87
CA PHE A 29 14.76 11.40 -1.95
C PHE A 29 15.52 10.20 -2.52
N ASP A 30 16.72 9.99 -2.01
CA ASP A 30 17.48 8.75 -2.18
C ASP A 30 17.03 7.76 -1.09
N VAL A 31 16.14 6.83 -1.45
CA VAL A 31 15.45 5.97 -0.49
C VAL A 31 16.07 4.57 -0.48
N SER A 32 16.35 4.08 0.72
CA SER A 32 16.78 2.70 0.96
C SER A 32 15.82 2.01 1.92
N ILE A 33 15.44 0.77 1.63
CA ILE A 33 14.66 -0.08 2.52
C ILE A 33 15.59 -1.14 3.10
N ILE A 34 15.60 -1.29 4.42
CA ILE A 34 16.29 -2.37 5.12
C ILE A 34 15.27 -3.38 5.58
N GLU A 35 15.35 -4.59 5.00
CA GLU A 35 14.44 -5.70 5.28
C GLU A 35 15.26 -6.96 5.60
N LYS A 36 14.97 -7.60 6.72
CA LYS A 36 15.68 -8.82 7.14
C LYS A 36 15.39 -10.06 6.31
N ASN A 37 14.24 -10.08 5.65
CA ASN A 37 13.81 -11.18 4.77
C ASN A 37 13.64 -10.64 3.33
N SER A 38 12.58 -11.07 2.67
CA SER A 38 12.21 -10.61 1.34
C SER A 38 11.13 -9.54 1.45
N PRO A 39 11.23 -8.41 0.75
CA PRO A 39 10.24 -7.35 0.82
C PRO A 39 8.86 -7.83 0.37
N LEU A 40 7.82 -7.32 1.02
CA LEU A 40 6.42 -7.66 0.77
C LEU A 40 6.07 -9.15 0.91
N LYS A 41 6.93 -9.92 1.58
CA LYS A 41 6.67 -11.35 1.83
C LYS A 41 5.36 -11.57 2.59
N THR A 42 5.01 -10.66 3.48
CA THR A 42 3.79 -10.74 4.29
C THR A 42 2.49 -10.59 3.50
N LEU A 43 2.54 -10.09 2.27
CA LEU A 43 1.36 -10.06 1.39
C LEU A 43 0.94 -11.46 0.92
N LEU A 44 1.90 -12.36 0.73
CA LEU A 44 1.67 -13.63 0.06
C LEU A 44 0.57 -14.52 0.67
N PRO A 45 0.46 -14.65 2.02
CA PRO A 45 -0.61 -15.46 2.62
C PRO A 45 -1.93 -14.70 2.78
N THR A 46 -1.97 -13.40 2.57
CA THR A 46 -3.17 -12.59 2.81
C THR A 46 -4.31 -12.95 1.87
N GLY A 47 -5.54 -12.81 2.35
CA GLY A 47 -6.73 -13.13 1.56
C GLY A 47 -6.75 -14.56 1.00
N GLY A 48 -6.11 -15.51 1.68
CA GLY A 48 -5.97 -16.88 1.19
C GLY A 48 -5.06 -17.01 -0.03
N GLY A 49 -4.05 -16.15 -0.16
CA GLY A 49 -3.13 -16.09 -1.30
C GLY A 49 -3.58 -15.17 -2.44
N ARG A 50 -4.73 -14.51 -2.27
CA ARG A 50 -5.30 -13.58 -3.27
C ARG A 50 -4.97 -12.10 -3.01
N CYS A 51 -4.50 -11.76 -1.81
CA CYS A 51 -4.27 -10.41 -1.32
C CYS A 51 -5.54 -9.56 -1.20
N ASN A 52 -6.17 -9.55 -0.02
CA ASN A 52 -7.26 -8.62 0.26
C ASN A 52 -6.68 -7.20 0.42
N LEU A 53 -6.87 -6.35 -0.58
CA LEU A 53 -6.23 -5.05 -0.69
C LEU A 53 -6.90 -3.96 0.15
N ALA A 54 -8.22 -4.01 0.27
CA ALA A 54 -8.99 -2.99 0.94
C ALA A 54 -10.39 -3.49 1.33
N HIS A 55 -11.05 -2.69 2.16
CA HIS A 55 -12.48 -2.75 2.40
C HIS A 55 -13.16 -1.66 1.58
N ALA A 56 -14.17 -2.01 0.78
CA ALA A 56 -14.81 -1.11 -0.16
C ALA A 56 -15.79 -0.11 0.51
N GLU A 57 -15.36 0.50 1.59
CA GLU A 57 -16.02 1.64 2.23
C GLU A 57 -15.32 2.92 1.81
N PHE A 58 -16.01 3.79 1.08
CA PHE A 58 -15.45 5.00 0.49
C PHE A 58 -15.67 6.26 1.34
N ASP A 59 -16.55 6.21 2.33
CA ASP A 59 -16.63 7.25 3.35
C ASP A 59 -15.61 6.97 4.46
N PHE A 60 -14.66 7.88 4.64
CA PHE A 60 -13.56 7.64 5.58
C PHE A 60 -13.99 7.60 7.04
N LYS A 61 -15.09 8.26 7.40
CA LYS A 61 -15.64 8.21 8.76
C LYS A 61 -16.32 6.86 9.00
N GLU A 62 -17.08 6.37 8.03
CA GLU A 62 -17.67 5.03 8.10
C GLU A 62 -16.58 3.95 8.13
N LEU A 63 -15.52 4.11 7.32
CA LEU A 63 -14.36 3.22 7.37
C LEU A 63 -13.72 3.18 8.77
N ALA A 64 -13.53 4.33 9.39
CA ALA A 64 -12.92 4.43 10.72
C ALA A 64 -13.73 3.73 11.82
N LYS A 65 -15.05 3.60 11.68
CA LYS A 65 -15.91 2.87 12.63
C LYS A 65 -15.56 1.39 12.77
N ASN A 66 -14.89 0.79 11.78
CA ASN A 66 -14.40 -0.59 11.85
C ASN A 66 -13.21 -0.76 12.81
N TYR A 67 -12.69 0.32 13.35
CA TYR A 67 -11.56 0.33 14.27
C TYR A 67 -12.04 0.59 15.70
N PRO A 68 -12.15 -0.44 16.55
CA PRO A 68 -12.68 -0.30 17.91
C PRO A 68 -11.85 0.63 18.80
N ARG A 69 -10.59 0.82 18.46
CA ARG A 69 -9.68 1.77 19.10
C ARG A 69 -9.09 2.71 18.07
N GLY A 70 -9.10 4.00 18.38
CA GLY A 70 -8.48 5.00 17.53
C GLY A 70 -9.34 5.50 16.38
N GLU A 71 -10.65 5.26 16.35
CA GLU A 71 -11.56 5.75 15.31
C GLU A 71 -11.33 7.23 15.00
N LYS A 72 -11.41 8.10 16.01
CA LYS A 72 -11.22 9.55 15.85
C LYS A 72 -9.79 9.92 15.43
N PHE A 73 -8.80 9.18 15.91
CA PHE A 73 -7.40 9.35 15.50
C PHE A 73 -7.23 9.11 14.00
N LEU A 74 -7.91 8.11 13.46
CA LEU A 74 -7.83 7.75 12.05
C LEU A 74 -8.51 8.75 11.11
N TYR A 75 -9.39 9.61 11.60
CA TYR A 75 -10.02 10.64 10.75
C TYR A 75 -8.99 11.52 10.03
N SER A 76 -7.93 11.93 10.72
CA SER A 76 -6.85 12.72 10.11
C SER A 76 -6.10 11.95 9.02
N VAL A 77 -5.80 10.68 9.28
CA VAL A 77 -5.08 9.82 8.32
C VAL A 77 -5.98 9.52 7.11
N PHE A 78 -7.18 9.03 7.33
CA PHE A 78 -8.09 8.63 6.27
C PHE A 78 -8.64 9.80 5.45
N SER A 79 -8.65 11.01 5.98
CA SER A 79 -8.97 12.20 5.18
C SER A 79 -7.93 12.50 4.10
N LYS A 80 -6.72 11.96 4.25
CA LYS A 80 -5.60 12.15 3.32
C LYS A 80 -5.34 10.94 2.44
N PHE A 81 -5.54 9.75 2.97
CA PHE A 81 -5.32 8.50 2.26
C PHE A 81 -6.27 7.42 2.80
N ALA A 82 -7.24 7.03 2.01
CA ALA A 82 -8.24 6.03 2.38
C ALA A 82 -8.49 5.03 1.23
N THR A 83 -9.67 4.44 1.15
CA THR A 83 -9.99 3.38 0.20
C THR A 83 -9.78 3.79 -1.26
N SER A 84 -10.31 4.93 -1.67
CA SER A 84 -10.16 5.41 -3.06
C SER A 84 -8.68 5.59 -3.43
N ASP A 85 -7.90 6.20 -2.55
CA ASP A 85 -6.47 6.42 -2.76
C ASP A 85 -5.69 5.11 -2.87
N THR A 86 -6.09 4.11 -2.09
CA THR A 86 -5.52 2.75 -2.14
C THR A 86 -5.79 2.11 -3.50
N LEU A 87 -7.03 2.17 -3.99
CA LEU A 87 -7.38 1.61 -5.30
C LEU A 87 -6.68 2.33 -6.44
N ASP A 88 -6.61 3.66 -6.38
CA ASP A 88 -5.87 4.48 -7.36
C ASP A 88 -4.37 4.13 -7.38
N PHE A 89 -3.77 3.89 -6.22
CA PHE A 89 -2.39 3.44 -6.13
C PHE A 89 -2.18 2.11 -6.85
N PHE A 90 -3.02 1.11 -6.58
CA PHE A 90 -2.90 -0.20 -7.22
C PHE A 90 -3.14 -0.13 -8.73
N ASP A 91 -4.11 0.66 -9.18
CA ASP A 91 -4.34 0.90 -10.61
C ASP A 91 -3.10 1.50 -11.28
N LYS A 92 -2.48 2.52 -10.68
CA LYS A 92 -1.26 3.16 -11.19
C LYS A 92 -0.09 2.21 -11.33
N ILE A 93 0.05 1.22 -10.46
CA ILE A 93 1.12 0.22 -10.56
C ILE A 93 0.75 -0.99 -11.41
N GLY A 94 -0.42 -0.99 -12.05
CA GLY A 94 -0.87 -2.02 -12.98
C GLY A 94 -1.65 -3.17 -12.36
N VAL A 95 -2.16 -3.00 -11.15
CA VAL A 95 -3.00 -3.99 -10.48
C VAL A 95 -4.47 -3.58 -10.58
N GLU A 96 -5.18 -4.15 -11.53
CA GLU A 96 -6.63 -3.99 -11.62
C GLU A 96 -7.33 -4.75 -10.49
N THR A 97 -8.39 -4.17 -9.95
CA THR A 97 -9.10 -4.70 -8.78
C THR A 97 -10.58 -4.97 -9.05
N TYR A 98 -11.20 -5.79 -8.23
CA TYR A 98 -12.65 -5.97 -8.18
C TYR A 98 -13.14 -6.03 -6.73
N ILE A 99 -14.43 -5.75 -6.54
CA ILE A 99 -15.09 -5.75 -5.23
C ILE A 99 -15.97 -6.99 -5.13
N GLN A 100 -15.76 -7.80 -4.10
CA GLN A 100 -16.64 -8.91 -3.75
C GLN A 100 -17.90 -8.44 -3.02
N GLU A 101 -18.94 -9.26 -2.98
CA GLU A 101 -20.21 -8.98 -2.29
C GLU A 101 -20.05 -8.57 -0.81
N ASN A 102 -19.02 -9.08 -0.13
CA ASN A 102 -18.69 -8.74 1.25
C ASN A 102 -17.84 -7.48 1.41
N MET A 103 -17.78 -6.63 0.41
CA MET A 103 -17.00 -5.40 0.37
C MET A 103 -15.47 -5.60 0.43
N ARG A 104 -14.98 -6.80 0.23
CA ARG A 104 -13.53 -7.06 0.10
C ARG A 104 -13.06 -6.75 -1.31
N VAL A 105 -11.90 -6.13 -1.40
CA VAL A 105 -11.26 -5.79 -2.67
C VAL A 105 -10.10 -6.73 -2.93
N PHE A 106 -10.08 -7.36 -4.09
CA PHE A 106 -9.02 -8.26 -4.55
C PHE A 106 -8.48 -7.83 -5.91
N PRO A 107 -7.24 -8.22 -6.25
CA PRO A 107 -6.75 -8.06 -7.61
C PRO A 107 -7.53 -8.97 -8.57
N GLN A 108 -7.72 -8.53 -9.80
CA GLN A 108 -8.42 -9.32 -10.85
C GLN A 108 -7.75 -10.68 -11.10
N THR A 109 -6.46 -10.78 -10.85
CA THR A 109 -5.69 -12.03 -10.99
C THR A 109 -5.88 -13.01 -9.83
N ASP A 110 -6.54 -12.58 -8.73
CA ASP A 110 -6.65 -13.35 -7.48
C ASP A 110 -5.30 -13.89 -6.96
N SER A 111 -4.22 -13.17 -7.20
CA SER A 111 -2.86 -13.59 -6.88
C SER A 111 -2.11 -12.55 -6.06
N ALA A 112 -1.81 -12.88 -4.81
CA ALA A 112 -0.96 -12.06 -3.95
C ALA A 112 0.48 -11.96 -4.51
N LYS A 113 0.94 -12.99 -5.19
CA LYS A 113 2.25 -12.99 -5.87
C LYS A 113 2.29 -11.93 -6.97
N ASP A 114 1.24 -11.83 -7.77
CA ASP A 114 1.12 -10.83 -8.82
C ASP A 114 1.12 -9.40 -8.25
N VAL A 115 0.34 -9.15 -7.19
CA VAL A 115 0.35 -7.86 -6.48
C VAL A 115 1.75 -7.50 -5.99
N ARG A 116 2.43 -8.46 -5.38
CA ARG A 116 3.80 -8.26 -4.88
C ARG A 116 4.76 -7.90 -6.02
N GLU A 117 4.70 -8.60 -7.13
CA GLU A 117 5.58 -8.35 -8.29
C GLU A 117 5.35 -6.94 -8.86
N HIS A 118 4.12 -6.53 -9.07
CA HIS A 118 3.79 -5.17 -9.53
C HIS A 118 4.26 -4.09 -8.55
N PHE A 119 4.06 -4.32 -7.25
CA PHE A 119 4.49 -3.37 -6.25
C PHE A 119 6.02 -3.23 -6.22
N LEU A 120 6.76 -4.34 -6.26
CA LEU A 120 8.22 -4.30 -6.29
C LEU A 120 8.76 -3.63 -7.55
N GLN A 121 8.14 -3.87 -8.70
CA GLN A 121 8.50 -3.20 -9.96
C GLN A 121 8.28 -1.69 -9.92
N ALA A 122 7.30 -1.22 -9.14
CA ALA A 122 7.02 0.20 -8.97
C ALA A 122 8.04 0.93 -8.09
N LEU A 123 8.83 0.21 -7.31
CA LEU A 123 9.93 0.75 -6.49
C LEU A 123 11.20 0.87 -7.34
N LYS A 124 11.82 2.04 -7.25
CA LYS A 124 13.06 2.35 -8.00
C LYS A 124 14.30 1.94 -7.23
#